data_f556ea207bf4fc91016c1c48f038ed5c
#
_entry.id   f556ea207bf4fc91016c1c48f038ed5c
#
_cell.length_a   1.000
_cell.length_b   1.000
_cell.length_c   1.000
_cell.angle_alpha   90.00
_cell.angle_beta   90.00
_cell.angle_gamma   90.00
#
_symmetry.space_group_name_H-M   'P 1'
#
loop_
_entity.id
_entity.type
_entity.pdbx_description
1 polymer ?
#
loop_
_entity_poly.entity_id
_entity_poly.type
_entity_poly.pdbx_seq_one_letter_code
_entity_poly.pdbx_strand_id
1 'polypeptide(L)'
;MNERFEIGGDVRDNRTDIKSGAGVERRADYGGNLARDAGVDLNAGADVSSRDKVEKAYYDSGVDLNDTGVDAILDSFMEDKWSDLSLEDKMQSMTDLADYAIYDIGIENPPEIVFRDDMPDGSYGWYSPGSNTIEINVNMLDDSAEAADTITHELWHAYQQEAVNDPNNPRAAEYQEGFDNYISPEYDFEGYENQMVEAEAREYAQGFKDRLRGAV
;
A
#
# COMPACT_ATOMS: atom_id res chain seq x y z
N MET A 1 -21.62 -16.57 -7.30
CA MET A 1 -21.85 -15.22 -6.77
C MET A 1 -20.51 -14.81 -6.19
N ASN A 2 -19.75 -13.99 -6.91
CA ASN A 2 -18.47 -13.48 -6.41
C ASN A 2 -18.80 -12.23 -5.59
N GLU A 3 -18.81 -12.36 -4.29
CA GLU A 3 -18.90 -11.21 -3.41
C GLU A 3 -17.53 -10.50 -3.41
N ARG A 4 -17.55 -9.25 -3.81
CA ARG A 4 -16.44 -8.32 -3.70
C ARG A 4 -16.37 -7.93 -2.24
N PHE A 5 -15.37 -8.43 -1.53
CA PHE A 5 -15.00 -7.87 -0.22
C PHE A 5 -14.10 -6.66 -0.51
N GLU A 6 -14.65 -5.47 -0.35
CA GLU A 6 -13.88 -4.23 -0.31
C GLU A 6 -13.42 -4.05 1.14
N ILE A 7 -12.12 -4.14 1.38
CA ILE A 7 -11.53 -3.96 2.70
C ILE A 7 -11.16 -2.49 2.82
N GLY A 8 -11.82 -1.81 3.74
CA GLY A 8 -11.48 -0.56 4.39
C GLY A 8 -11.25 0.68 3.55
N GLY A 9 -12.17 1.61 3.58
CA GLY A 9 -11.92 3.01 3.27
C GLY A 9 -12.37 3.88 4.43
N ASP A 10 -11.50 4.72 4.96
CA ASP A 10 -11.86 5.70 6.00
C ASP A 10 -12.82 6.73 5.38
N VAL A 11 -14.11 6.64 5.71
CA VAL A 11 -15.15 7.52 5.18
C VAL A 11 -15.29 8.73 6.09
N ARG A 12 -14.67 9.85 5.71
CA ARG A 12 -15.03 11.16 6.27
C ARG A 12 -15.99 11.87 5.34
N ASP A 13 -17.18 12.18 5.85
CA ASP A 13 -18.27 12.86 5.14
C ASP A 13 -17.88 14.32 4.80
N ASN A 14 -17.57 14.61 3.54
CA ASN A 14 -17.50 15.97 3.02
C ASN A 14 -17.95 16.01 1.55
N ARG A 15 -19.19 16.46 1.32
CA ARG A 15 -19.78 16.59 0.00
C ARG A 15 -19.32 17.87 -0.70
N THR A 16 -18.69 17.73 -1.85
CA THR A 16 -18.76 18.74 -2.93
C THR A 16 -18.68 18.04 -4.30
N ASP A 17 -19.68 18.26 -5.14
CA ASP A 17 -19.82 17.75 -6.49
C ASP A 17 -18.73 18.29 -7.43
N ILE A 18 -17.93 17.42 -8.05
CA ILE A 18 -17.11 17.76 -9.23
C ILE A 18 -17.25 16.67 -10.30
N LYS A 19 -17.38 17.14 -11.55
CA LYS A 19 -17.71 16.37 -12.75
C LYS A 19 -16.57 15.45 -13.22
N SER A 20 -16.96 14.25 -13.69
CA SER A 20 -16.15 13.22 -14.32
C SER A 20 -15.26 13.70 -15.47
N GLY A 21 -13.95 13.47 -15.36
CA GLY A 21 -12.99 13.47 -16.44
C GLY A 21 -12.50 12.04 -16.71
N ALA A 22 -12.06 11.75 -17.94
CA ALA A 22 -11.66 10.41 -18.37
C ALA A 22 -10.47 9.89 -17.56
N GLY A 23 -10.66 8.72 -16.95
CA GLY A 23 -9.70 8.09 -16.06
C GLY A 23 -8.34 7.82 -16.71
N VAL A 24 -7.29 8.12 -15.98
CA VAL A 24 -5.91 7.73 -16.32
C VAL A 24 -5.56 6.52 -15.46
N GLU A 25 -5.83 5.33 -15.98
CA GLU A 25 -5.28 4.11 -15.39
C GLU A 25 -3.76 4.10 -15.63
N ARG A 26 -2.98 4.32 -14.60
CA ARG A 26 -1.55 4.05 -14.62
C ARG A 26 -1.27 2.85 -13.71
N ARG A 27 -0.78 1.78 -14.31
CA ARG A 27 -0.34 0.59 -13.59
C ARG A 27 1.08 0.83 -13.12
N ALA A 28 1.30 0.75 -11.81
CA ALA A 28 2.63 0.64 -11.26
C ALA A 28 3.09 -0.83 -11.41
N ASP A 29 4.20 -1.04 -12.13
CA ASP A 29 4.80 -2.36 -12.32
C ASP A 29 5.82 -2.53 -11.19
N TYR A 30 5.49 -3.36 -10.17
CA TYR A 30 6.36 -3.61 -9.02
C TYR A 30 7.76 -4.05 -9.45
N GLY A 31 8.78 -3.39 -8.91
CA GLY A 31 10.16 -3.59 -9.32
C GLY A 31 10.47 -3.10 -10.74
N GLY A 32 9.45 -2.69 -11.52
CA GLY A 32 9.61 -2.29 -12.91
C GLY A 32 10.27 -0.94 -13.09
N ASN A 33 10.00 0.03 -12.22
CA ASN A 33 10.56 1.36 -12.35
C ASN A 33 11.99 1.44 -11.78
N LEU A 34 12.23 0.95 -10.58
CA LEU A 34 13.58 0.87 -10.01
C LEU A 34 14.50 -0.05 -10.84
N ALA A 35 13.96 -1.18 -11.35
CA ALA A 35 14.71 -2.08 -12.20
C ALA A 35 14.98 -1.54 -13.60
N ARG A 36 14.12 -0.68 -14.17
CA ARG A 36 14.39 -0.03 -15.48
C ARG A 36 15.51 0.99 -15.38
N ASP A 37 15.55 1.77 -14.31
CA ASP A 37 16.62 2.74 -14.08
C ASP A 37 17.97 2.05 -13.77
N ALA A 38 17.92 0.87 -13.14
CA ALA A 38 19.10 0.02 -12.89
C ALA A 38 19.50 -0.87 -14.09
N GLY A 39 18.72 -0.90 -15.17
CA GLY A 39 19.01 -1.73 -16.37
C GLY A 39 18.82 -3.23 -16.14
N VAL A 40 18.00 -3.63 -15.15
CA VAL A 40 17.74 -5.04 -14.81
C VAL A 40 16.61 -5.59 -15.67
N ASP A 41 16.90 -6.65 -16.45
CA ASP A 41 15.88 -7.41 -17.19
C ASP A 41 15.16 -8.41 -16.27
N LEU A 42 14.00 -8.03 -15.77
CA LEU A 42 13.15 -8.85 -14.89
C LEU A 42 12.55 -10.09 -15.59
N ASN A 43 12.73 -10.23 -16.92
CA ASN A 43 12.25 -11.38 -17.69
C ASN A 43 13.30 -12.48 -17.89
N ALA A 44 14.51 -12.32 -17.38
CA ALA A 44 15.53 -13.36 -17.46
C ALA A 44 15.19 -14.47 -16.46
N GLY A 45 14.55 -15.53 -16.96
CA GLY A 45 14.01 -16.65 -16.21
C GLY A 45 14.98 -17.34 -15.25
N ALA A 46 14.92 -16.93 -14.00
CA ALA A 46 15.36 -17.71 -12.84
C ALA A 46 14.21 -17.65 -11.84
N ASP A 47 13.99 -18.74 -11.15
CA ASP A 47 13.03 -18.93 -10.06
C ASP A 47 13.51 -18.14 -8.80
N VAL A 48 13.48 -16.81 -8.92
CA VAL A 48 13.89 -15.86 -7.86
C VAL A 48 12.61 -15.30 -7.29
N SER A 49 12.43 -15.36 -5.96
CA SER A 49 11.25 -14.84 -5.28
C SER A 49 11.07 -13.34 -5.58
N SER A 50 9.85 -12.84 -5.47
CA SER A 50 9.58 -11.41 -5.66
C SER A 50 10.40 -10.55 -4.68
N ARG A 51 10.59 -11.04 -3.46
CA ARG A 51 11.46 -10.42 -2.45
C ARG A 51 12.90 -10.27 -2.92
N ASP A 52 13.49 -11.34 -3.50
CA ASP A 52 14.86 -11.28 -4.04
C ASP A 52 15.00 -10.28 -5.19
N LYS A 53 13.94 -10.12 -5.99
CA LYS A 53 13.91 -9.14 -7.09
C LYS A 53 13.86 -7.70 -6.57
N VAL A 54 13.02 -7.45 -5.56
CA VAL A 54 12.92 -6.15 -4.89
C VAL A 54 14.23 -5.83 -4.19
N GLU A 55 14.78 -6.75 -3.39
CA GLU A 55 16.07 -6.58 -2.71
C GLU A 55 17.18 -6.28 -3.71
N LYS A 56 17.23 -7.00 -4.84
CA LYS A 56 18.21 -6.75 -5.89
C LYS A 56 18.04 -5.38 -6.53
N ALA A 57 16.81 -4.95 -6.82
CA ALA A 57 16.53 -3.64 -7.41
C ALA A 57 16.99 -2.51 -6.49
N TYR A 58 16.70 -2.60 -5.19
CA TYR A 58 17.17 -1.64 -4.20
C TYR A 58 18.71 -1.64 -4.06
N TYR A 59 19.34 -2.81 -4.04
CA TYR A 59 20.80 -2.93 -3.99
C TYR A 59 21.47 -2.30 -5.22
N ASP A 60 20.89 -2.52 -6.40
CA ASP A 60 21.40 -1.98 -7.66
C ASP A 60 21.14 -0.45 -7.78
N SER A 61 20.09 0.07 -7.13
CA SER A 61 19.79 1.51 -7.05
C SER A 61 20.63 2.26 -6.01
N GLY A 62 21.33 1.53 -5.12
CA GLY A 62 22.11 2.09 -4.03
C GLY A 62 21.27 2.58 -2.85
N VAL A 63 19.97 2.27 -2.82
CA VAL A 63 19.11 2.52 -1.67
C VAL A 63 19.41 1.48 -0.60
N ASP A 64 19.73 1.93 0.60
CA ASP A 64 19.97 1.08 1.74
C ASP A 64 18.62 0.74 2.41
N LEU A 65 18.21 -0.53 2.39
CA LEU A 65 16.95 -1.02 2.97
C LEU A 65 16.96 -1.14 4.50
N ASN A 66 17.99 -0.62 5.16
CA ASN A 66 17.96 -0.43 6.61
C ASN A 66 17.21 0.86 6.98
N ASP A 67 17.14 1.18 8.27
CA ASP A 67 16.43 2.38 8.78
C ASP A 67 16.79 3.69 8.06
N THR A 68 18.02 3.83 7.54
CA THR A 68 18.43 4.98 6.74
C THR A 68 17.82 5.03 5.35
N GLY A 69 17.48 3.87 4.76
CA GLY A 69 16.83 3.81 3.45
C GLY A 69 15.39 4.30 3.49
N VAL A 70 14.62 3.89 4.50
CA VAL A 70 13.24 4.36 4.65
C VAL A 70 13.18 5.86 4.94
N ASP A 71 14.13 6.41 5.71
CA ASP A 71 14.18 7.84 5.98
C ASP A 71 14.40 8.66 4.69
N ALA A 72 15.21 8.14 3.74
CA ALA A 72 15.40 8.78 2.44
C ALA A 72 14.13 8.75 1.59
N ILE A 73 13.34 7.67 1.64
CA ILE A 73 12.03 7.57 0.99
C ILE A 73 11.04 8.54 1.64
N LEU A 74 10.95 8.53 2.98
CA LEU A 74 10.03 9.39 3.73
C LEU A 74 10.38 10.89 3.61
N ASP A 75 11.60 11.23 3.20
CA ASP A 75 11.98 12.62 2.94
C ASP A 75 11.10 13.30 1.86
N SER A 76 10.60 12.54 0.86
CA SER A 76 9.66 13.05 -0.14
C SER A 76 8.25 13.30 0.44
N PHE A 77 7.89 12.63 1.52
CA PHE A 77 6.62 12.79 2.23
C PHE A 77 6.62 13.95 3.25
N MET A 78 7.75 14.62 3.45
CA MET A 78 7.76 15.82 4.32
C MET A 78 6.82 16.86 3.73
N GLU A 79 5.97 17.49 4.57
CA GLU A 79 4.86 18.35 4.12
C GLU A 79 5.31 19.50 3.19
N ASP A 80 6.46 20.11 3.48
CA ASP A 80 7.07 21.18 2.69
C ASP A 80 7.53 20.71 1.30
N LYS A 81 7.89 19.44 1.15
CA LYS A 81 8.26 18.84 -0.15
C LYS A 81 7.03 18.31 -0.87
N TRP A 82 6.19 17.55 -0.17
CA TRP A 82 5.00 16.92 -0.73
C TRP A 82 4.07 17.90 -1.40
N SER A 83 3.88 19.08 -0.82
CA SER A 83 3.03 20.13 -1.38
C SER A 83 3.52 20.66 -2.72
N ASP A 84 4.83 20.59 -2.98
CA ASP A 84 5.46 21.05 -4.22
C ASP A 84 5.59 19.95 -5.29
N LEU A 85 5.33 18.67 -4.93
CA LEU A 85 5.42 17.55 -5.87
C LEU A 85 4.28 17.59 -6.90
N SER A 86 4.60 17.22 -8.13
CA SER A 86 3.58 16.88 -9.13
C SER A 86 2.82 15.62 -8.71
N LEU A 87 1.61 15.41 -9.28
CA LEU A 87 0.87 14.17 -9.04
C LEU A 87 1.69 12.93 -9.41
N GLU A 88 2.45 13.00 -10.51
CA GLU A 88 3.31 11.90 -10.96
C GLU A 88 4.42 11.60 -9.95
N ASP A 89 5.05 12.63 -9.37
CA ASP A 89 6.08 12.46 -8.35
C ASP A 89 5.50 11.92 -7.04
N LYS A 90 4.30 12.36 -6.63
CA LYS A 90 3.58 11.78 -5.48
C LYS A 90 3.31 10.30 -5.65
N MET A 91 2.80 9.90 -6.83
CA MET A 91 2.57 8.50 -7.17
C MET A 91 3.87 7.69 -7.16
N GLN A 92 4.98 8.26 -7.64
CA GLN A 92 6.28 7.61 -7.59
C GLN A 92 6.76 7.44 -6.14
N SER A 93 6.66 8.47 -5.30
CA SER A 93 7.02 8.39 -3.87
C SER A 93 6.22 7.31 -3.14
N MET A 94 4.92 7.20 -3.42
CA MET A 94 4.09 6.13 -2.86
C MET A 94 4.53 4.74 -3.35
N THR A 95 4.93 4.61 -4.61
CA THR A 95 5.46 3.36 -5.15
C THR A 95 6.77 2.97 -4.46
N ASP A 96 7.67 3.93 -4.27
CA ASP A 96 8.95 3.70 -3.59
C ASP A 96 8.74 3.27 -2.12
N LEU A 97 7.77 3.89 -1.43
CA LEU A 97 7.40 3.48 -0.07
C LEU A 97 6.77 2.09 -0.04
N ALA A 98 5.94 1.77 -1.04
CA ALA A 98 5.34 0.45 -1.16
C ALA A 98 6.39 -0.63 -1.39
N ASP A 99 7.36 -0.40 -2.26
CA ASP A 99 8.46 -1.33 -2.51
C ASP A 99 9.26 -1.61 -1.22
N TYR A 100 9.55 -0.55 -0.45
CA TYR A 100 10.17 -0.70 0.86
C TYR A 100 9.32 -1.54 1.81
N ALA A 101 8.02 -1.22 1.94
CA ALA A 101 7.12 -1.92 2.85
C ALA A 101 6.93 -3.40 2.47
N ILE A 102 6.84 -3.71 1.17
CA ILE A 102 6.80 -5.09 0.66
C ILE A 102 8.03 -5.88 1.13
N TYR A 103 9.20 -5.26 1.03
CA TYR A 103 10.44 -5.88 1.50
C TYR A 103 10.45 -6.04 3.03
N ASP A 104 10.10 -4.98 3.77
CA ASP A 104 10.09 -4.96 5.24
C ASP A 104 9.14 -6.01 5.83
N ILE A 105 7.91 -6.08 5.30
CA ILE A 105 6.90 -7.07 5.70
C ILE A 105 7.30 -8.48 5.26
N GLY A 106 7.98 -8.62 4.12
CA GLY A 106 8.36 -9.88 3.50
C GLY A 106 7.26 -10.49 2.64
N ILE A 107 6.49 -9.67 1.93
CA ILE A 107 5.48 -10.12 0.97
C ILE A 107 6.18 -10.80 -0.21
N GLU A 108 5.85 -12.08 -0.49
CA GLU A 108 6.44 -12.85 -1.58
C GLU A 108 5.69 -12.70 -2.91
N ASN A 109 4.36 -12.42 -2.83
CA ASN A 109 3.51 -12.18 -3.98
C ASN A 109 2.90 -10.77 -3.89
N PRO A 110 3.67 -9.71 -4.25
CA PRO A 110 3.24 -8.33 -4.06
C PRO A 110 2.00 -8.00 -4.90
N PRO A 111 1.08 -7.19 -4.34
CA PRO A 111 -0.10 -6.73 -5.08
C PRO A 111 0.27 -5.76 -6.21
N GLU A 112 -0.54 -5.70 -7.25
CA GLU A 112 -0.48 -4.61 -8.24
C GLU A 112 -1.00 -3.32 -7.58
N ILE A 113 -0.27 -2.18 -7.70
CA ILE A 113 -0.75 -0.88 -7.26
C ILE A 113 -1.32 -0.12 -8.46
N VAL A 114 -2.56 0.35 -8.32
CA VAL A 114 -3.29 1.08 -9.35
C VAL A 114 -3.74 2.43 -8.79
N PHE A 115 -3.31 3.51 -9.41
CA PHE A 115 -3.74 4.86 -9.07
C PHE A 115 -4.97 5.25 -9.89
N ARG A 116 -6.04 5.71 -9.20
CA ARG A 116 -7.35 5.99 -9.79
C ARG A 116 -7.85 7.38 -9.45
N ASP A 117 -8.57 8.00 -10.38
CA ASP A 117 -9.23 9.29 -10.22
C ASP A 117 -10.78 9.19 -10.16
N ASP A 118 -11.31 7.97 -10.27
CA ASP A 118 -12.74 7.66 -10.30
C ASP A 118 -13.23 6.86 -9.08
N MET A 119 -12.46 6.87 -7.97
CA MET A 119 -12.86 6.24 -6.72
C MET A 119 -13.94 7.03 -5.98
N PRO A 120 -14.75 6.40 -5.09
CA PRO A 120 -15.76 7.10 -4.31
C PRO A 120 -15.17 8.25 -3.49
N ASP A 121 -15.96 9.31 -3.30
CA ASP A 121 -15.58 10.46 -2.48
C ASP A 121 -15.28 10.03 -1.04
N GLY A 122 -14.13 10.49 -0.52
CA GLY A 122 -13.68 10.18 0.84
C GLY A 122 -12.97 8.83 0.99
N SER A 123 -12.86 8.03 -0.07
CA SER A 123 -12.07 6.80 -0.08
C SER A 123 -10.62 7.12 -0.43
N TYR A 124 -9.67 6.69 0.38
CA TYR A 124 -8.23 6.88 0.16
C TYR A 124 -7.63 5.76 -0.69
N GLY A 125 -8.01 4.52 -0.42
CA GLY A 125 -7.55 3.33 -1.10
C GLY A 125 -8.22 2.09 -0.55
N TRP A 126 -7.99 0.95 -1.18
CA TRP A 126 -8.37 -0.37 -0.68
C TRP A 126 -7.54 -1.48 -1.32
N TYR A 127 -7.40 -2.58 -0.62
CA TYR A 127 -6.86 -3.82 -1.15
C TYR A 127 -7.98 -4.76 -1.60
N SER A 128 -7.82 -5.38 -2.77
CA SER A 128 -8.74 -6.34 -3.36
C SER A 128 -8.10 -7.74 -3.41
N PRO A 129 -8.39 -8.64 -2.45
CA PRO A 129 -7.72 -9.96 -2.39
C PRO A 129 -7.98 -10.83 -3.63
N GLY A 130 -9.15 -10.71 -4.26
CA GLY A 130 -9.53 -11.51 -5.43
C GLY A 130 -8.70 -11.23 -6.69
N SER A 131 -8.16 -10.03 -6.82
CA SER A 131 -7.27 -9.59 -7.92
C SER A 131 -5.83 -9.37 -7.46
N ASN A 132 -5.56 -9.42 -6.16
CA ASN A 132 -4.30 -9.02 -5.55
C ASN A 132 -3.87 -7.61 -6.00
N THR A 133 -4.77 -6.62 -5.82
CA THR A 133 -4.58 -5.25 -6.30
C THR A 133 -4.84 -4.26 -5.16
N ILE A 134 -3.99 -3.25 -5.03
CA ILE A 134 -4.24 -2.07 -4.21
C ILE A 134 -4.64 -0.93 -5.13
N GLU A 135 -5.82 -0.35 -4.91
CA GLU A 135 -6.28 0.83 -5.64
C GLU A 135 -6.15 2.06 -4.74
N ILE A 136 -5.50 3.12 -5.25
CA ILE A 136 -5.22 4.37 -4.54
C ILE A 136 -5.93 5.52 -5.22
N ASN A 137 -6.65 6.33 -4.45
CA ASN A 137 -7.36 7.50 -4.94
C ASN A 137 -6.43 8.70 -5.08
N VAL A 138 -6.11 9.08 -6.32
CA VAL A 138 -5.22 10.24 -6.58
C VAL A 138 -5.81 11.56 -6.12
N ASN A 139 -7.14 11.65 -5.95
CA ASN A 139 -7.81 12.87 -5.47
C ASN A 139 -7.66 13.06 -3.95
N MET A 140 -7.10 12.07 -3.24
CA MET A 140 -6.91 12.09 -1.80
C MET A 140 -5.42 12.22 -1.39
N LEU A 141 -4.54 12.58 -2.34
CA LEU A 141 -3.09 12.69 -2.11
C LEU A 141 -2.63 14.09 -1.66
N ASP A 142 -3.51 14.88 -1.05
CA ASP A 142 -3.12 16.22 -0.54
C ASP A 142 -2.32 16.12 0.76
N ASP A 143 -2.62 15.16 1.62
CA ASP A 143 -1.94 14.90 2.89
C ASP A 143 -0.96 13.74 2.74
N SER A 144 0.33 14.03 2.91
CA SER A 144 1.41 13.05 2.76
C SER A 144 1.37 11.94 3.82
N ALA A 145 0.98 12.28 5.05
CA ALA A 145 0.91 11.31 6.14
C ALA A 145 -0.26 10.33 5.91
N GLU A 146 -1.40 10.81 5.39
CA GLU A 146 -2.52 9.95 5.01
C GLU A 146 -2.17 9.10 3.77
N ALA A 147 -1.41 9.64 2.81
CA ALA A 147 -0.94 8.87 1.65
C ALA A 147 -0.01 7.72 2.07
N ALA A 148 0.96 7.98 2.96
CA ALA A 148 1.85 6.96 3.50
C ALA A 148 1.09 5.92 4.32
N ASP A 149 0.17 6.36 5.18
CA ASP A 149 -0.71 5.49 5.97
C ASP A 149 -1.51 4.54 5.07
N THR A 150 -2.18 5.10 4.07
CA THR A 150 -3.02 4.32 3.16
C THR A 150 -2.24 3.20 2.48
N ILE A 151 -1.13 3.52 1.81
CA ILE A 151 -0.41 2.48 1.06
C ILE A 151 0.17 1.40 1.97
N THR A 152 0.68 1.76 3.14
CA THR A 152 1.28 0.80 4.08
C THR A 152 0.23 -0.03 4.81
N HIS A 153 -0.93 0.55 5.10
CA HIS A 153 -2.10 -0.16 5.63
C HIS A 153 -2.60 -1.23 4.66
N GLU A 154 -2.81 -0.88 3.40
CA GLU A 154 -3.31 -1.82 2.38
C GLU A 154 -2.29 -2.93 2.08
N LEU A 155 -0.99 -2.64 2.16
CA LEU A 155 0.06 -3.66 2.04
C LEU A 155 0.04 -4.64 3.20
N TRP A 156 -0.31 -4.19 4.42
CA TRP A 156 -0.47 -5.13 5.53
C TRP A 156 -1.62 -6.11 5.29
N HIS A 157 -2.74 -5.65 4.71
CA HIS A 157 -3.82 -6.55 4.29
C HIS A 157 -3.39 -7.54 3.22
N ALA A 158 -2.56 -7.12 2.25
CA ALA A 158 -2.00 -8.04 1.27
C ALA A 158 -1.15 -9.13 1.93
N TYR A 159 -0.31 -8.77 2.91
CA TYR A 159 0.44 -9.73 3.72
C TYR A 159 -0.47 -10.68 4.51
N GLN A 160 -1.49 -10.16 5.17
CA GLN A 160 -2.44 -10.99 5.93
C GLN A 160 -3.14 -12.01 5.01
N GLN A 161 -3.52 -11.59 3.80
CA GLN A 161 -4.12 -12.47 2.81
C GLN A 161 -3.13 -13.51 2.25
N GLU A 162 -1.87 -13.13 2.06
CA GLU A 162 -0.80 -14.06 1.69
C GLU A 162 -0.59 -15.09 2.81
N ALA A 163 -0.55 -14.64 4.06
CA ALA A 163 -0.41 -15.48 5.25
C ALA A 163 -1.53 -16.51 5.39
N VAL A 164 -2.79 -16.15 5.05
CA VAL A 164 -3.92 -17.10 5.00
C VAL A 164 -3.64 -18.24 4.04
N ASN A 165 -3.00 -17.97 2.92
CA ASN A 165 -2.73 -18.95 1.86
C ASN A 165 -1.44 -19.77 2.10
N ASP A 166 -0.62 -19.41 3.08
CA ASP A 166 0.58 -20.16 3.44
C ASP A 166 0.29 -21.19 4.56
N PRO A 167 0.28 -22.50 4.25
CA PRO A 167 -0.01 -23.54 5.23
C PRO A 167 1.05 -23.65 6.36
N ASN A 168 2.19 -22.99 6.22
CA ASN A 168 3.25 -22.96 7.22
C ASN A 168 3.17 -21.71 8.11
N ASN A 169 2.35 -20.74 7.76
CA ASN A 169 2.19 -19.54 8.57
C ASN A 169 1.39 -19.88 9.85
N PRO A 170 1.97 -19.66 11.04
CA PRO A 170 1.31 -20.02 12.29
C PRO A 170 0.03 -19.22 12.56
N ARG A 171 -0.15 -18.10 11.88
CA ARG A 171 -1.30 -17.21 12.04
C ARG A 171 -2.34 -17.35 10.92
N ALA A 172 -2.14 -18.26 9.95
CA ALA A 172 -3.05 -18.44 8.81
C ALA A 172 -4.52 -18.60 9.24
N ALA A 173 -4.77 -19.46 10.25
CA ALA A 173 -6.13 -19.69 10.75
C ALA A 173 -6.73 -18.48 11.47
N GLU A 174 -5.92 -17.70 12.17
CA GLU A 174 -6.34 -16.47 12.87
C GLU A 174 -6.76 -15.37 11.87
N TYR A 175 -5.95 -15.16 10.83
CA TYR A 175 -6.29 -14.23 9.76
C TYR A 175 -7.51 -14.68 8.96
N GLN A 176 -7.62 -15.98 8.66
CA GLN A 176 -8.80 -16.52 7.99
C GLN A 176 -10.08 -16.25 8.81
N GLU A 177 -10.04 -16.50 10.13
CA GLU A 177 -11.16 -16.23 11.03
C GLU A 177 -11.49 -14.72 11.06
N GLY A 178 -10.49 -13.85 11.06
CA GLY A 178 -10.66 -12.41 11.00
C GLY A 178 -11.38 -11.95 9.72
N PHE A 179 -10.99 -12.49 8.57
CA PHE A 179 -11.63 -12.17 7.31
C PHE A 179 -13.03 -12.80 7.15
N ASP A 180 -13.24 -14.02 7.65
CA ASP A 180 -14.56 -14.68 7.62
C ASP A 180 -15.60 -13.95 8.49
N ASN A 181 -15.16 -13.23 9.53
CA ASN A 181 -15.99 -12.46 10.44
C ASN A 181 -15.82 -10.95 10.27
N TYR A 182 -15.32 -10.50 9.12
CA TYR A 182 -15.02 -9.10 8.88
C TYR A 182 -16.23 -8.19 9.08
N ILE A 183 -16.03 -7.14 9.85
CA ILE A 183 -17.05 -6.13 10.15
C ILE A 183 -16.77 -4.91 9.26
N SER A 184 -17.72 -4.59 8.38
CA SER A 184 -17.62 -3.40 7.53
C SER A 184 -17.88 -2.13 8.36
N PRO A 185 -17.12 -1.04 8.12
CA PRO A 185 -17.28 0.24 8.82
C PRO A 185 -18.68 0.85 8.67
N GLU A 186 -19.40 0.49 7.60
CA GLU A 186 -20.77 0.97 7.34
C GLU A 186 -21.79 0.38 8.32
N TYR A 187 -21.52 -0.81 8.88
CA TYR A 187 -22.42 -1.49 9.82
C TYR A 187 -22.11 -1.20 11.26
N ASP A 188 -20.83 -1.20 11.63
CA ASP A 188 -20.36 -0.97 12.99
C ASP A 188 -18.91 -0.45 12.93
N PHE A 189 -18.77 0.87 13.00
CA PHE A 189 -17.47 1.51 12.91
C PHE A 189 -16.55 1.14 14.10
N GLU A 190 -17.08 1.05 15.33
CA GLU A 190 -16.30 0.65 16.49
C GLU A 190 -15.85 -0.82 16.39
N GLY A 191 -16.74 -1.70 15.92
CA GLY A 191 -16.41 -3.10 15.64
C GLY A 191 -15.35 -3.23 14.54
N TYR A 192 -15.47 -2.43 13.49
CA TYR A 192 -14.48 -2.35 12.41
C TYR A 192 -13.10 -1.94 12.96
N GLU A 193 -13.03 -0.83 13.70
CA GLU A 193 -11.76 -0.36 14.24
C GLU A 193 -11.08 -1.35 15.19
N ASN A 194 -11.85 -2.15 15.92
CA ASN A 194 -11.32 -3.04 16.94
C ASN A 194 -11.06 -4.47 16.45
N GLN A 195 -11.43 -4.82 15.21
CA GLN A 195 -11.12 -6.14 14.69
C GLN A 195 -9.60 -6.29 14.44
N MET A 196 -9.08 -7.47 14.68
CA MET A 196 -7.65 -7.76 14.72
C MET A 196 -6.94 -7.37 13.41
N VAL A 197 -7.52 -7.72 12.27
CA VAL A 197 -6.91 -7.47 10.95
C VAL A 197 -6.71 -5.98 10.69
N GLU A 198 -7.68 -5.15 11.08
CA GLU A 198 -7.61 -3.70 10.93
C GLU A 198 -6.69 -3.04 11.97
N ALA A 199 -6.71 -3.54 13.21
CA ALA A 199 -5.87 -3.01 14.28
C ALA A 199 -4.38 -3.18 13.95
N GLU A 200 -4.00 -4.33 13.41
CA GLU A 200 -2.61 -4.60 13.00
C GLU A 200 -2.19 -3.78 11.77
N ALA A 201 -3.07 -3.63 10.77
CA ALA A 201 -2.78 -2.80 9.60
C ALA A 201 -2.54 -1.34 10.02
N ARG A 202 -3.38 -0.80 10.91
CA ARG A 202 -3.18 0.54 11.48
C ARG A 202 -1.91 0.66 12.33
N GLU A 203 -1.57 -0.37 13.13
CA GLU A 203 -0.35 -0.36 13.94
C GLU A 203 0.89 -0.29 13.06
N TYR A 204 0.93 -1.07 11.98
CA TYR A 204 2.02 -1.03 11.01
C TYR A 204 2.12 0.34 10.32
N ALA A 205 1.03 0.85 9.78
CA ALA A 205 0.97 2.13 9.10
C ALA A 205 1.32 3.31 10.03
N GLN A 206 0.89 3.25 11.30
CA GLN A 206 1.20 4.28 12.30
C GLN A 206 2.72 4.47 12.51
N GLY A 207 3.52 3.42 12.34
CA GLY A 207 4.97 3.50 12.43
C GLY A 207 5.57 4.49 11.41
N PHE A 208 5.03 4.56 10.20
CA PHE A 208 5.45 5.51 9.17
C PHE A 208 4.97 6.94 9.49
N LYS A 209 3.73 7.10 9.93
CA LYS A 209 3.22 8.40 10.40
C LYS A 209 4.06 8.99 11.53
N ASP A 210 4.48 8.17 12.48
CA ASP A 210 5.28 8.61 13.62
C ASP A 210 6.66 9.06 13.18
N ARG A 211 7.29 8.38 12.23
CA ARG A 211 8.55 8.81 11.62
C ARG A 211 8.40 10.16 10.90
N LEU A 212 7.36 10.33 10.09
CA LEU A 212 7.08 11.59 9.40
C LEU A 212 6.84 12.76 10.35
N ARG A 213 6.27 12.52 11.52
CA ARG A 213 6.03 13.54 12.56
C ARG A 213 7.24 13.79 13.48
N GLY A 214 8.34 13.05 13.28
CA GLY A 214 9.53 13.16 14.13
C GLY A 214 9.29 12.69 15.56
N ALA A 215 8.39 11.74 15.77
CA ALA A 215 8.00 11.19 17.08
C ALA A 215 8.86 9.98 17.50
N VAL A 216 9.87 9.60 16.72
CA VAL A 216 10.78 8.46 16.98
C VAL A 216 12.20 8.93 17.20
#